data_96f8968c2147fa3ca6b927309c3145ea
#
_entry.id   96f8968c2147fa3ca6b927309c3145ea
#
_cell.length_a   1.000
_cell.length_b   1.000
_cell.length_c   1.000
_cell.angle_alpha   90.00
_cell.angle_beta   90.00
_cell.angle_gamma   90.00
#
_symmetry.space_group_name_H-M   'P 1'
#
loop_
_entity.id
_entity.type
_entity.pdbx_description
1 polymer ?
#
loop_
_entity_poly.entity_id
_entity_poly.type
_entity_poly.pdbx_seq_one_letter_code
_entity_poly.pdbx_strand_id
1 'polypeptide(L)'
;MSDAEEIAKAVQKAASLGEKSLETSEIVGGFLARVFKEPIEEVTGMLTDKLRFVRWRRLVQMSDDVSKILDAKGVKETRSVPPKLALPIFEESSLEEDPTLQDLWNHLLANSMNP
;
A
#
# COMPACT_ATOMS: atom_id res chain seq x y z
N MET A 1 -11.98 -20.14 5.33
CA MET A 1 -12.04 -18.70 5.47
C MET A 1 -10.96 -18.05 4.63
N SER A 2 -11.29 -17.04 3.88
CA SER A 2 -10.29 -16.45 2.98
C SER A 2 -9.46 -15.42 3.72
N ASP A 3 -8.20 -15.32 3.34
CA ASP A 3 -7.28 -14.31 3.88
C ASP A 3 -7.78 -12.90 3.59
N ALA A 4 -8.45 -12.71 2.46
CA ALA A 4 -9.06 -11.42 2.10
C ALA A 4 -10.10 -10.98 3.11
N GLU A 5 -10.86 -11.93 3.67
CA GLU A 5 -11.88 -11.63 4.67
C GLU A 5 -11.26 -11.20 6.00
N GLU A 6 -10.19 -11.84 6.41
CA GLU A 6 -9.46 -11.47 7.62
C GLU A 6 -8.80 -10.12 7.47
N ILE A 7 -8.23 -9.84 6.31
CA ILE A 7 -7.65 -8.54 6.01
C ILE A 7 -8.74 -7.48 6.07
N ALA A 8 -9.86 -7.70 5.43
CA ALA A 8 -10.96 -6.74 5.43
C ALA A 8 -11.39 -6.39 6.85
N LYS A 9 -11.49 -7.39 7.74
CA LYS A 9 -11.85 -7.16 9.14
C LYS A 9 -10.81 -6.34 9.87
N ALA A 10 -9.54 -6.70 9.74
CA ALA A 10 -8.46 -5.98 10.39
C ALA A 10 -8.38 -4.54 9.89
N VAL A 11 -8.56 -4.39 8.60
CA VAL A 11 -8.51 -3.10 7.94
C VAL A 11 -9.71 -2.24 8.34
N GLN A 12 -10.89 -2.79 8.43
CA GLN A 12 -12.06 -2.05 8.91
C GLN A 12 -11.88 -1.62 10.36
N LYS A 13 -11.26 -2.46 11.18
CA LYS A 13 -10.96 -2.14 12.56
C LYS A 13 -9.94 -1.01 12.66
N ALA A 14 -8.86 -1.08 11.90
CA ALA A 14 -7.84 -0.05 11.85
C ALA A 14 -8.39 1.24 11.28
N ALA A 15 -9.27 1.12 10.35
CA ALA A 15 -9.86 2.21 9.61
C ALA A 15 -11.23 2.62 10.13
N SER A 16 -11.62 2.20 11.33
CA SER A 16 -12.82 2.74 12.00
C SER A 16 -12.73 4.26 12.12
N LEU A 17 -11.68 4.79 11.61
CA LEU A 17 -11.35 6.20 11.54
C LEU A 17 -11.72 6.87 10.22
N GLY A 18 -12.25 6.19 9.22
CA GLY A 18 -12.53 6.93 8.01
C GLY A 18 -12.92 6.13 6.79
N GLU A 19 -12.12 6.05 5.81
CA GLU A 19 -12.37 5.74 4.41
C GLU A 19 -12.61 4.28 4.11
N LYS A 20 -13.78 3.73 4.45
CA LYS A 20 -13.85 2.31 4.37
C LYS A 20 -14.93 1.74 3.58
N SER A 21 -14.49 1.03 2.60
CA SER A 21 -15.32 0.00 2.04
C SER A 21 -14.51 -1.29 2.08
N LEU A 22 -15.18 -2.40 1.94
CA LEU A 22 -14.53 -3.69 1.79
C LEU A 22 -13.61 -3.69 0.58
N GLU A 23 -14.03 -3.03 -0.49
CA GLU A 23 -13.25 -2.89 -1.71
C GLU A 23 -11.94 -2.15 -1.45
N THR A 24 -11.99 -1.01 -0.75
CA THR A 24 -10.79 -0.26 -0.38
C THR A 24 -9.84 -1.13 0.44
N SER A 25 -10.39 -1.89 1.38
CA SER A 25 -9.61 -2.79 2.23
C SER A 25 -8.87 -3.85 1.42
N GLU A 26 -9.54 -4.43 0.45
CA GLU A 26 -8.96 -5.45 -0.41
C GLU A 26 -7.85 -4.88 -1.30
N ILE A 27 -8.05 -3.69 -1.84
CA ILE A 27 -7.04 -3.02 -2.66
C ILE A 27 -5.80 -2.72 -1.85
N VAL A 28 -5.96 -2.11 -0.68
CA VAL A 28 -4.83 -1.76 0.19
C VAL A 28 -4.10 -3.01 0.66
N GLY A 29 -4.83 -4.03 1.10
CA GLY A 29 -4.22 -5.29 1.53
C GLY A 29 -3.43 -5.97 0.42
N GLY A 30 -4.00 -6.04 -0.77
CA GLY A 30 -3.32 -6.62 -1.93
C GLY A 30 -2.08 -5.83 -2.35
N PHE A 31 -2.17 -4.51 -2.31
CA PHE A 31 -1.03 -3.65 -2.62
C PHE A 31 0.12 -3.86 -1.64
N LEU A 32 -0.17 -3.86 -0.35
CA LEU A 32 0.86 -4.04 0.67
C LEU A 32 1.48 -5.44 0.62
N ALA A 33 0.66 -6.47 0.35
CA ALA A 33 1.16 -7.81 0.16
C ALA A 33 2.12 -7.89 -1.03
N ARG A 34 1.83 -7.15 -2.10
CA ARG A 34 2.71 -7.06 -3.26
C ARG A 34 4.01 -6.33 -2.94
N VAL A 35 3.93 -5.21 -2.21
CA VAL A 35 5.10 -4.41 -1.86
C VAL A 35 6.06 -5.18 -0.97
N PHE A 36 5.54 -5.83 0.06
CA PHE A 36 6.37 -6.52 1.04
C PHE A 36 6.68 -7.96 0.65
N LYS A 37 5.96 -8.53 -0.33
CA LYS A 37 6.06 -9.95 -0.68
C LYS A 37 5.82 -10.84 0.53
N GLU A 38 4.90 -10.44 1.39
CA GLU A 38 4.56 -11.15 2.61
C GLU A 38 3.16 -11.73 2.52
N PRO A 39 2.90 -12.82 3.26
CA PRO A 39 1.54 -13.31 3.38
C PRO A 39 0.61 -12.24 3.93
N ILE A 40 -0.62 -12.34 3.54
CA ILE A 40 -1.66 -11.39 3.91
C ILE A 40 -1.80 -11.23 5.43
N GLU A 41 -1.58 -12.31 6.18
CA GLU A 41 -1.63 -12.29 7.65
C GLU A 41 -0.57 -11.38 8.26
N GLU A 42 0.61 -11.36 7.68
CA GLU A 42 1.69 -10.48 8.12
C GLU A 42 1.37 -9.02 7.84
N VAL A 43 0.78 -8.76 6.68
CA VAL A 43 0.36 -7.42 6.28
C VAL A 43 -0.73 -6.88 7.20
N THR A 44 -1.61 -7.74 7.68
CA THR A 44 -2.70 -7.38 8.58
C THR A 44 -2.19 -6.70 9.85
N GLY A 45 -1.13 -7.23 10.44
CA GLY A 45 -0.52 -6.61 11.62
C GLY A 45 0.00 -5.21 11.34
N MET A 46 0.65 -5.02 10.20
CA MET A 46 1.13 -3.71 9.77
C MET A 46 0.01 -2.70 9.58
N LEU A 47 -1.10 -3.14 8.99
CA LEU A 47 -2.24 -2.28 8.75
C LEU A 47 -2.84 -1.76 10.05
N THR A 48 -2.92 -2.62 11.06
CA THR A 48 -3.52 -2.23 12.33
C THR A 48 -2.61 -1.35 13.17
N ASP A 49 -1.32 -1.61 13.16
CA ASP A 49 -0.36 -0.97 14.07
C ASP A 49 0.39 0.20 13.45
N LYS A 50 0.90 0.03 12.24
CA LYS A 50 1.86 0.95 11.65
C LYS A 50 1.28 1.91 10.63
N LEU A 51 0.16 1.54 10.01
CA LEU A 51 -0.45 2.33 8.94
C LEU A 51 -1.81 2.93 9.33
N ARG A 52 -2.19 2.86 10.59
CA ARG A 52 -3.51 3.34 11.03
C ARG A 52 -3.73 4.84 10.84
N PHE A 53 -2.67 5.62 10.76
CA PHE A 53 -2.75 7.07 10.52
C PHE A 53 -2.55 7.45 9.06
N VAL A 54 -2.19 6.49 8.21
CA VAL A 54 -2.02 6.73 6.79
C VAL A 54 -3.39 6.78 6.12
N ARG A 55 -3.58 7.73 5.24
CA ARG A 55 -4.84 7.87 4.51
C ARG A 55 -4.98 6.77 3.47
N TRP A 56 -5.97 5.95 3.64
CA TRP A 56 -6.18 4.78 2.78
C TRP A 56 -6.53 5.12 1.36
N ARG A 57 -7.27 6.21 1.18
CA ARG A 57 -7.55 6.71 -0.17
C ARG A 57 -6.26 7.00 -0.91
N ARG A 58 -5.26 7.51 -0.21
CA ARG A 58 -3.95 7.77 -0.80
C ARG A 58 -3.22 6.49 -1.15
N LEU A 59 -3.35 5.45 -0.33
CA LEU A 59 -2.75 4.16 -0.64
C LEU A 59 -3.42 3.50 -1.84
N VAL A 60 -4.73 3.63 -1.98
CA VAL A 60 -5.45 3.14 -3.16
C VAL A 60 -4.93 3.83 -4.41
N GLN A 61 -4.79 5.15 -4.37
CA GLN A 61 -4.28 5.90 -5.49
C GLN A 61 -2.83 5.55 -5.80
N MET A 62 -1.99 5.44 -4.77
CA MET A 62 -0.61 5.03 -4.93
C MET A 62 -0.50 3.64 -5.57
N SER A 63 -1.35 2.70 -5.17
CA SER A 63 -1.40 1.36 -5.75
C SER A 63 -1.64 1.43 -7.25
N ASP A 64 -2.61 2.24 -7.67
CA ASP A 64 -2.92 2.42 -9.09
C ASP A 64 -1.76 3.06 -9.85
N ASP A 65 -1.22 4.13 -9.31
CA ASP A 65 -0.11 4.87 -9.94
C ASP A 65 1.15 4.03 -10.05
N VAL A 66 1.52 3.33 -8.99
CA VAL A 66 2.69 2.45 -8.98
C VAL A 66 2.53 1.32 -9.97
N SER A 67 1.33 0.74 -10.05
CA SER A 67 1.06 -0.32 -11.04
C SER A 67 1.25 0.18 -12.47
N LYS A 68 0.78 1.39 -12.75
CA LYS A 68 0.96 2.00 -14.08
C LYS A 68 2.43 2.25 -14.39
N ILE A 69 3.20 2.72 -13.42
CA ILE A 69 4.64 2.95 -13.59
C ILE A 69 5.36 1.63 -13.90
N LEU A 70 5.06 0.59 -13.14
CA LEU A 70 5.68 -0.72 -13.34
C LEU A 70 5.31 -1.31 -14.69
N ASP A 71 4.04 -1.20 -15.10
CA ASP A 71 3.58 -1.68 -16.40
C ASP A 71 4.26 -0.94 -17.55
N ALA A 72 4.40 0.39 -17.42
CA ALA A 72 5.08 1.19 -18.44
C ALA A 72 6.56 0.81 -18.59
N LYS A 73 7.18 0.32 -17.53
CA LYS A 73 8.56 -0.16 -17.55
C LYS A 73 8.70 -1.64 -17.92
N GLY A 74 7.58 -2.31 -18.16
CA GLY A 74 7.58 -3.74 -18.50
C GLY A 74 7.96 -4.65 -17.35
N VAL A 75 7.82 -4.18 -16.10
CA VAL A 75 8.15 -4.96 -14.92
C VAL A 75 6.98 -5.89 -14.59
N LYS A 76 7.20 -7.20 -14.72
CA LYS A 76 6.19 -8.21 -14.43
C LYS A 76 6.34 -8.80 -13.04
N GLU A 77 7.57 -8.99 -12.59
CA GLU A 77 7.86 -9.49 -11.27
C GLU A 77 8.57 -8.40 -10.48
N THR A 78 8.12 -8.20 -9.25
CA THR A 78 8.69 -7.20 -8.36
C THR A 78 9.49 -7.88 -7.26
N ARG A 79 10.36 -7.12 -6.61
CA ARG A 79 11.06 -7.58 -5.42
C ARG A 79 10.41 -7.00 -4.18
N SER A 80 10.65 -7.62 -3.04
CA SER A 80 10.16 -7.14 -1.76
C SER A 80 10.87 -5.84 -1.38
N VAL A 81 10.09 -4.90 -0.85
CA VAL A 81 10.63 -3.65 -0.31
C VAL A 81 10.60 -3.78 1.22
N PRO A 82 11.73 -3.55 1.91
CA PRO A 82 11.73 -3.64 3.37
C PRO A 82 10.77 -2.63 4.00
N PRO A 83 10.09 -3.00 5.09
CA PRO A 83 9.22 -2.06 5.80
C PRO A 83 9.93 -0.77 6.21
N LYS A 84 11.19 -0.88 6.57
CA LYS A 84 12.05 0.24 6.94
C LYS A 84 12.10 1.32 5.86
N LEU A 85 12.00 0.92 4.59
CA LEU A 85 11.95 1.85 3.46
C LEU A 85 10.53 2.22 3.07
N ALA A 86 9.66 1.23 2.98
CA ALA A 86 8.30 1.44 2.45
C ALA A 86 7.40 2.22 3.41
N LEU A 87 7.47 1.98 4.71
CA LEU A 87 6.62 2.67 5.67
C LEU A 87 6.80 4.19 5.67
N PRO A 88 8.03 4.72 5.66
CA PRO A 88 8.22 6.17 5.51
C PRO A 88 7.66 6.71 4.20
N ILE A 89 7.78 5.96 3.11
CA ILE A 89 7.22 6.37 1.82
C ILE A 89 5.69 6.51 1.92
N PHE A 90 5.03 5.53 2.52
CA PHE A 90 3.57 5.58 2.70
C PHE A 90 3.14 6.76 3.58
N GLU A 91 3.83 6.97 4.68
CA GLU A 91 3.52 8.06 5.60
C GLU A 91 3.70 9.42 4.94
N GLU A 92 4.84 9.66 4.35
CA GLU A 92 5.14 10.95 3.71
C GLU A 92 4.26 11.19 2.49
N SER A 93 4.04 10.17 1.68
CA SER A 93 3.18 10.29 0.51
C SER A 93 1.73 10.61 0.90
N SER A 94 1.25 10.02 1.99
CA SER A 94 -0.13 10.26 2.43
C SER A 94 -0.37 11.68 2.91
N LEU A 95 0.68 12.37 3.35
CA LEU A 95 0.62 13.75 3.81
C LEU A 95 0.90 14.76 2.71
N GLU A 96 1.42 14.30 1.58
CA GLU A 96 1.82 15.17 0.50
C GLU A 96 0.62 15.67 -0.31
N GLU A 97 0.52 16.98 -0.47
CA GLU A 97 -0.57 17.59 -1.24
C GLU A 97 -0.14 18.00 -2.64
N ASP A 98 1.16 18.19 -2.88
CA ASP A 98 1.69 18.57 -4.19
C ASP A 98 1.68 17.34 -5.12
N PRO A 99 0.94 17.38 -6.25
CA PRO A 99 0.89 16.24 -7.18
C PRO A 99 2.25 15.83 -7.73
N THR A 100 3.15 16.78 -7.93
CA THR A 100 4.50 16.48 -8.42
C THR A 100 5.29 15.67 -7.41
N LEU A 101 5.21 16.05 -6.14
CA LEU A 101 5.89 15.33 -5.07
C LEU A 101 5.24 13.98 -4.81
N GLN A 102 3.92 13.88 -4.94
CA GLN A 102 3.23 12.59 -4.87
C GLN A 102 3.75 11.64 -5.94
N ASP A 103 3.93 12.15 -7.15
CA ASP A 103 4.44 11.35 -8.25
C ASP A 103 5.88 10.90 -8.00
N LEU A 104 6.70 11.73 -7.38
CA LEU A 104 8.05 11.34 -6.99
C LEU A 104 8.04 10.20 -5.96
N TRP A 105 7.15 10.25 -4.98
CA TRP A 105 7.00 9.16 -4.03
C TRP A 105 6.58 7.86 -4.72
N ASN A 106 5.67 7.95 -5.68
CA ASN A 106 5.21 6.80 -6.46
C ASN A 106 6.37 6.17 -7.24
N HIS A 107 7.19 7.00 -7.89
CA HIS A 107 8.36 6.54 -8.63
C HIS A 107 9.41 5.93 -7.71
N LEU A 108 9.63 6.52 -6.54
CA LEU A 108 10.57 5.97 -5.58
C LEU A 108 10.14 4.57 -5.14
N LEU A 109 8.88 4.38 -4.84
CA LEU A 109 8.38 3.06 -4.47
C LEU A 109 8.48 2.08 -5.63
N ALA A 110 8.03 2.48 -6.81
CA ALA A 110 8.10 1.61 -8.01
C ALA A 110 9.55 1.20 -8.31
N ASN A 111 10.49 2.12 -8.23
CA ASN A 111 11.90 1.81 -8.43
C ASN A 111 12.43 0.85 -7.38
N SER A 112 11.96 0.98 -6.15
CA SER A 112 12.34 0.06 -5.06
C SER A 112 11.79 -1.35 -5.28
N MET A 113 10.65 -1.48 -5.97
CA MET A 113 10.03 -2.76 -6.31
C MET A 113 10.61 -3.37 -7.57
N ASN A 114 11.26 -2.60 -8.41
CA ASN A 114 11.87 -3.08 -9.65
C ASN A 114 13.16 -3.81 -9.33
N PRO A 115 13.28 -5.09 -9.71
CA PRO A 115 14.48 -5.90 -9.41
C PRO A 115 15.77 -5.35 -9.99
#